data_24d958af8a58947263865bbee48435f9
#
_entry.id   24d958af8a58947263865bbee48435f9
#
_cell.length_a   1.000
_cell.length_b   1.000
_cell.length_c   1.000
_cell.angle_alpha   90.00
_cell.angle_beta   90.00
_cell.angle_gamma   90.00
#
_symmetry.space_group_name_H-M   'P 1'
#
loop_
_entity.id
_entity.type
_entity.pdbx_description
1 polymer ?
#
loop_
_entity_poly.entity_id
_entity_poly.type
_entity_poly.pdbx_seq_one_letter_code
_entity_poly.pdbx_strand_id
1 'polypeptide(L)'
;MSIAYPFTAIVGQDDMKRALTIAAVDPGIGGVLVLGERGTGKSTTIRALAALLPKIDVVSGCSYQCDPLAPRPGLCAQCGKPADTPDSKAMTIPVVDLPLGSTEDRVVGALDIERALVNGEKAFQPGLLAQANRGFLYVDEVNLLEDHIVDALLDVAASGENVVEREGLSVRHPAQFVLVGSGNPEEGELRPQLQDRFGLSVDVRTPGDVPTRVEIIRLREAFDHDRTAFRKKWARKESALRRKIQVARDQLDDVDTPAVLLETAAKLCLALGTDGLRGELTLVRSARALAALEGKSAATLKHLRAMAPSVLRHRLRRDPLDESSADIRVERVIAELFQESVNDGGN
;
A
#
# COMPACT_ATOMS: atom_id res chain seq x y z
N MET A 1 -22.73 -5.29 8.05
CA MET A 1 -21.27 -5.34 7.76
C MET A 1 -20.71 -6.64 8.30
N SER A 2 -19.98 -7.41 7.51
CA SER A 2 -19.30 -8.62 7.98
C SER A 2 -18.22 -8.24 8.99
N ILE A 3 -18.11 -9.01 10.08
CA ILE A 3 -17.08 -8.80 11.10
C ILE A 3 -15.71 -9.19 10.51
N ALA A 4 -14.78 -8.26 10.38
CA ALA A 4 -13.44 -8.52 9.86
C ALA A 4 -12.60 -9.33 10.86
N TYR A 5 -11.74 -10.20 10.33
CA TYR A 5 -10.74 -10.93 11.12
C TYR A 5 -9.71 -9.95 11.70
N PRO A 6 -9.28 -10.08 12.98
CA PRO A 6 -8.29 -9.18 13.54
C PRO A 6 -6.92 -9.31 12.86
N PHE A 7 -6.32 -8.19 12.47
CA PHE A 7 -5.02 -8.16 11.78
C PHE A 7 -3.90 -8.75 12.65
N THR A 8 -3.91 -8.46 13.96
CA THR A 8 -2.92 -8.98 14.90
C THR A 8 -3.10 -10.46 15.24
N ALA A 9 -4.21 -11.08 14.79
CA ALA A 9 -4.43 -12.52 14.94
C ALA A 9 -3.90 -13.33 13.74
N ILE A 10 -3.46 -12.66 12.66
CA ILE A 10 -2.90 -13.32 11.49
C ILE A 10 -1.52 -13.87 11.85
N VAL A 11 -1.39 -15.19 11.74
CA VAL A 11 -0.17 -15.93 12.03
C VAL A 11 0.69 -16.03 10.78
N GLY A 12 1.99 -15.84 10.95
CA GLY A 12 2.93 -15.80 9.83
C GLY A 12 2.76 -14.54 8.98
N GLN A 13 3.29 -14.56 7.76
CA GLN A 13 3.19 -13.47 6.77
C GLN A 13 3.69 -12.12 7.31
N ASP A 14 4.75 -12.15 8.12
CA ASP A 14 5.24 -10.96 8.82
C ASP A 14 5.75 -9.89 7.85
N ASP A 15 6.35 -10.29 6.72
CA ASP A 15 6.78 -9.36 5.68
C ASP A 15 5.61 -8.67 5.00
N MET A 16 4.52 -9.41 4.68
CA MET A 16 3.30 -8.83 4.14
C MET A 16 2.66 -7.87 5.15
N LYS A 17 2.54 -8.26 6.42
CA LYS A 17 1.99 -7.40 7.46
C LYS A 17 2.83 -6.14 7.63
N ARG A 18 4.16 -6.26 7.59
CA ARG A 18 5.10 -5.13 7.65
C ARG A 18 4.91 -4.20 6.45
N ALA A 19 4.98 -4.72 5.23
CA ALA A 19 4.84 -3.93 4.01
C ALA A 19 3.51 -3.16 3.96
N LEU A 20 2.39 -3.84 4.26
CA LEU A 20 1.08 -3.21 4.32
C LEU A 20 0.98 -2.13 5.41
N THR A 21 1.57 -2.38 6.59
CA THR A 21 1.58 -1.42 7.69
C THR A 21 2.41 -0.19 7.32
N ILE A 22 3.59 -0.38 6.71
CA ILE A 22 4.47 0.70 6.26
C ILE A 22 3.79 1.53 5.17
N ALA A 23 3.15 0.91 4.17
CA ALA A 23 2.37 1.61 3.16
C ALA A 23 1.15 2.35 3.74
N ALA A 24 0.59 1.85 4.86
CA ALA A 24 -0.47 2.54 5.58
C ALA A 24 0.06 3.74 6.38
N VAL A 25 1.31 3.74 6.83
CA VAL A 25 1.99 4.88 7.49
C VAL A 25 2.34 5.95 6.46
N ASP A 26 3.00 5.58 5.36
CA ASP A 26 3.35 6.48 4.25
C ASP A 26 2.74 5.98 2.93
N PRO A 27 1.54 6.44 2.54
CA PRO A 27 0.92 6.08 1.26
C PRO A 27 1.75 6.49 0.03
N GLY A 28 2.63 7.49 0.17
CA GLY A 28 3.51 7.94 -0.91
C GLY A 28 4.64 6.97 -1.28
N ILE A 29 4.72 5.80 -0.63
CA ILE A 29 5.64 4.71 -1.01
C ILE A 29 5.28 4.09 -2.37
N GLY A 30 4.03 4.20 -2.82
CA GLY A 30 3.66 3.81 -4.19
C GLY A 30 3.02 2.41 -4.31
N GLY A 31 2.48 1.86 -3.22
CA GLY A 31 1.73 0.61 -3.23
C GLY A 31 2.53 -0.63 -2.87
N VAL A 32 1.81 -1.75 -2.73
CA VAL A 32 2.36 -3.05 -2.31
C VAL A 32 1.95 -4.14 -3.30
N LEU A 33 2.93 -4.82 -3.86
CA LEU A 33 2.73 -6.03 -4.67
C LEU A 33 2.88 -7.26 -3.77
N VAL A 34 1.83 -8.07 -3.70
CA VAL A 34 1.79 -9.29 -2.86
C VAL A 34 1.73 -10.50 -3.77
N LEU A 35 2.87 -11.13 -3.98
CA LEU A 35 3.00 -12.33 -4.79
C LEU A 35 2.81 -13.58 -3.92
N GLY A 36 2.22 -14.62 -4.48
CA GLY A 36 2.11 -15.91 -3.80
C GLY A 36 0.87 -16.70 -4.15
N GLU A 37 0.84 -17.93 -3.68
CA GLU A 37 -0.19 -18.93 -3.95
C GLU A 37 -1.60 -18.45 -3.57
N ARG A 38 -2.62 -19.04 -4.21
CA ARG A 38 -4.02 -18.85 -3.85
C ARG A 38 -4.29 -19.37 -2.44
N GLY A 39 -5.24 -18.77 -1.74
CA GLY A 39 -5.67 -19.23 -0.42
C GLY A 39 -4.75 -18.85 0.75
N THR A 40 -3.66 -18.12 0.53
CA THR A 40 -2.73 -17.68 1.58
C THR A 40 -3.25 -16.53 2.45
N GLY A 41 -4.49 -16.07 2.25
CA GLY A 41 -5.14 -15.05 3.08
C GLY A 41 -4.78 -13.60 2.73
N LYS A 42 -4.27 -13.33 1.53
CA LYS A 42 -3.89 -11.99 1.05
C LYS A 42 -5.00 -10.95 1.25
N SER A 43 -6.17 -11.19 0.65
CA SER A 43 -7.34 -10.29 0.76
C SER A 43 -7.85 -10.16 2.21
N THR A 44 -7.80 -11.23 2.99
CA THR A 44 -8.17 -11.21 4.41
C THR A 44 -7.26 -10.25 5.19
N THR A 45 -5.95 -10.30 4.96
CA THR A 45 -4.97 -9.45 5.64
C THR A 45 -5.17 -7.97 5.32
N ILE A 46 -5.45 -7.63 4.06
CA ILE A 46 -5.70 -6.26 3.61
C ILE A 46 -6.97 -5.70 4.28
N ARG A 47 -8.06 -6.46 4.25
CA ARG A 47 -9.33 -6.06 4.90
C ARG A 47 -9.19 -5.95 6.41
N ALA A 48 -8.39 -6.83 7.02
CA ALA A 48 -8.09 -6.79 8.44
C ALA A 48 -7.32 -5.52 8.82
N LEU A 49 -6.33 -5.11 8.02
CA LEU A 49 -5.60 -3.86 8.24
C LEU A 49 -6.52 -2.64 8.10
N ALA A 50 -7.34 -2.57 7.06
CA ALA A 50 -8.26 -1.45 6.89
C ALA A 50 -9.26 -1.33 8.04
N ALA A 51 -9.75 -2.46 8.58
CA ALA A 51 -10.62 -2.48 9.75
C ALA A 51 -9.90 -2.11 11.06
N LEU A 52 -8.58 -2.36 11.12
CA LEU A 52 -7.75 -1.98 12.25
C LEU A 52 -7.51 -0.47 12.30
N LEU A 53 -7.32 0.20 11.16
CA LEU A 53 -6.98 1.62 11.09
C LEU A 53 -8.08 2.51 11.72
N PRO A 54 -7.72 3.71 12.20
CA PRO A 54 -8.71 4.65 12.74
C PRO A 54 -9.72 5.07 11.69
N LYS A 55 -10.92 5.44 12.13
CA LYS A 55 -11.88 6.09 11.22
C LYS A 55 -11.32 7.41 10.72
N ILE A 56 -11.71 7.80 9.52
CA ILE A 56 -11.38 9.09 8.92
C ILE A 56 -12.62 9.97 8.89
N ASP A 57 -12.44 11.27 9.09
CA ASP A 57 -13.49 12.24 8.87
C ASP A 57 -13.51 12.66 7.41
N VAL A 58 -14.70 12.69 6.83
CA VAL A 58 -14.93 13.06 5.44
C VAL A 58 -16.03 14.07 5.32
N VAL A 59 -15.97 14.95 4.35
CA VAL A 59 -17.02 15.93 4.05
C VAL A 59 -18.32 15.20 3.70
N SER A 60 -19.41 15.55 4.41
CA SER A 60 -20.73 14.94 4.17
C SER A 60 -21.22 15.23 2.76
N GLY A 61 -21.67 14.18 2.06
CA GLY A 61 -22.16 14.30 0.68
C GLY A 61 -21.08 14.44 -0.41
N CYS A 62 -19.80 14.51 -0.05
CA CYS A 62 -18.72 14.54 -1.04
C CYS A 62 -18.48 13.17 -1.67
N SER A 63 -18.53 13.09 -2.99
CA SER A 63 -18.27 11.85 -3.75
C SER A 63 -16.83 11.39 -3.71
N TYR A 64 -15.90 12.29 -3.34
CA TYR A 64 -14.45 12.03 -3.30
C TYR A 64 -13.92 11.84 -1.88
N GLN A 65 -14.78 11.78 -0.86
CA GLN A 65 -14.39 11.53 0.54
C GLN A 65 -13.30 12.50 1.03
N CYS A 66 -13.39 13.77 0.63
CA CYS A 66 -12.39 14.80 0.96
C CYS A 66 -12.25 15.00 2.47
N ASP A 67 -11.05 15.40 2.87
CA ASP A 67 -10.74 15.76 4.23
C ASP A 67 -11.40 17.10 4.60
N PRO A 68 -12.23 17.18 5.65
CA PRO A 68 -12.83 18.44 6.06
C PRO A 68 -11.81 19.46 6.60
N LEU A 69 -10.66 18.99 7.11
CA LEU A 69 -9.59 19.84 7.66
C LEU A 69 -8.58 20.29 6.60
N ALA A 70 -8.48 19.57 5.49
CA ALA A 70 -7.57 19.87 4.39
C ALA A 70 -8.32 19.90 3.05
N PRO A 71 -9.32 20.81 2.90
CA PRO A 71 -10.00 20.95 1.62
C PRO A 71 -8.98 21.36 0.56
N ARG A 72 -9.02 20.66 -0.59
CA ARG A 72 -8.19 20.99 -1.75
C ARG A 72 -9.04 21.78 -2.76
N PRO A 73 -9.16 23.10 -2.62
CA PRO A 73 -9.89 23.92 -3.57
C PRO A 73 -9.22 23.81 -4.94
N GLY A 74 -10.02 23.55 -5.97
CA GLY A 74 -9.51 23.28 -7.32
C GLY A 74 -9.44 21.80 -7.69
N LEU A 75 -9.39 20.87 -6.72
CA LEU A 75 -9.47 19.44 -6.98
C LEU A 75 -10.85 18.85 -6.72
N CYS A 76 -11.70 19.50 -5.94
CA CYS A 76 -13.06 19.04 -5.68
C CYS A 76 -14.04 20.21 -5.75
N ALA A 77 -14.86 20.26 -6.79
CA ALA A 77 -15.90 21.28 -6.94
C ALA A 77 -16.96 21.22 -5.84
N GLN A 78 -17.14 20.07 -5.17
CA GLN A 78 -18.14 19.89 -4.11
C GLN A 78 -17.69 20.47 -2.76
N CYS A 79 -16.36 20.47 -2.49
CA CYS A 79 -15.77 20.90 -1.21
C CYS A 79 -15.03 22.24 -1.30
N GLY A 80 -14.89 22.82 -2.50
CA GLY A 80 -14.02 23.95 -2.78
C GLY A 80 -14.54 25.33 -2.38
N LYS A 81 -15.61 25.45 -1.60
CA LYS A 81 -16.10 26.74 -1.09
C LYS A 81 -15.48 27.05 0.26
N PRO A 82 -14.63 28.09 0.39
CA PRO A 82 -13.82 28.33 1.58
C PRO A 82 -14.52 28.96 2.78
N ALA A 83 -15.84 29.10 2.79
CA ALA A 83 -16.51 29.96 3.76
C ALA A 83 -16.93 29.31 5.08
N ASP A 84 -17.20 27.99 5.12
CA ASP A 84 -17.65 27.31 6.32
C ASP A 84 -16.94 25.97 6.50
N THR A 85 -16.65 25.60 7.76
CA THR A 85 -16.20 24.23 8.07
C THR A 85 -17.26 23.27 7.53
N PRO A 86 -16.96 22.46 6.50
CA PRO A 86 -17.96 21.63 5.89
C PRO A 86 -18.47 20.59 6.90
N ASP A 87 -19.76 20.33 6.88
CA ASP A 87 -20.33 19.24 7.67
C ASP A 87 -19.60 17.93 7.39
N SER A 88 -19.21 17.22 8.44
CA SER A 88 -18.35 16.05 8.35
C SER A 88 -18.96 14.84 9.02
N LYS A 89 -18.61 13.65 8.52
CA LYS A 89 -18.97 12.36 9.10
C LYS A 89 -17.77 11.45 9.23
N ALA A 90 -17.72 10.71 10.33
CA ALA A 90 -16.70 9.68 10.52
C ALA A 90 -17.06 8.41 9.74
N MET A 91 -16.14 7.91 8.91
CA MET A 91 -16.28 6.67 8.17
C MET A 91 -15.11 5.73 8.40
N THR A 92 -15.32 4.43 8.19
CA THR A 92 -14.22 3.44 8.14
C THR A 92 -13.42 3.64 6.87
N ILE A 93 -12.12 3.38 6.94
CA ILE A 93 -11.25 3.44 5.76
C ILE A 93 -11.81 2.50 4.68
N PRO A 94 -12.06 3.00 3.46
CA PRO A 94 -12.60 2.18 2.38
C PRO A 94 -11.57 1.18 1.88
N VAL A 95 -12.03 -0.03 1.55
CA VAL A 95 -11.31 -1.00 0.74
C VAL A 95 -12.14 -1.24 -0.49
N VAL A 96 -11.65 -0.76 -1.61
CA VAL A 96 -12.31 -0.87 -2.90
C VAL A 96 -11.65 -2.00 -3.67
N ASP A 97 -12.44 -2.99 -4.06
CA ASP A 97 -11.95 -4.07 -4.92
C ASP A 97 -12.07 -3.64 -6.38
N LEU A 98 -11.02 -3.84 -7.15
CA LEU A 98 -11.04 -3.71 -8.59
C LEU A 98 -11.35 -5.09 -9.22
N PRO A 99 -12.54 -5.31 -9.77
CA PRO A 99 -12.87 -6.56 -10.45
C PRO A 99 -12.04 -6.74 -11.73
N LEU A 100 -11.62 -7.97 -12.00
CA LEU A 100 -11.05 -8.33 -13.30
C LEU A 100 -12.03 -8.02 -14.43
N GLY A 101 -11.52 -7.51 -15.53
CA GLY A 101 -12.35 -7.07 -16.66
C GLY A 101 -13.07 -5.73 -16.45
N SER A 102 -12.68 -4.95 -15.42
CA SER A 102 -13.16 -3.56 -15.30
C SER A 102 -12.66 -2.73 -16.46
N THR A 103 -13.58 -1.98 -17.08
CA THR A 103 -13.22 -0.99 -18.10
C THR A 103 -12.52 0.20 -17.46
N GLU A 104 -11.69 0.90 -18.24
CA GLU A 104 -11.01 2.10 -17.78
C GLU A 104 -11.99 3.15 -17.24
N ASP A 105 -13.13 3.36 -17.90
CA ASP A 105 -14.18 4.27 -17.47
C ASP A 105 -14.73 3.96 -16.08
N ARG A 106 -14.86 2.69 -15.74
CA ARG A 106 -15.27 2.27 -14.40
C ARG A 106 -14.21 2.57 -13.35
N VAL A 107 -12.94 2.53 -13.75
CA VAL A 107 -11.80 2.79 -12.86
C VAL A 107 -11.64 4.29 -12.61
N VAL A 108 -11.44 5.07 -13.67
CA VAL A 108 -11.13 6.51 -13.57
C VAL A 108 -12.37 7.38 -13.44
N GLY A 109 -13.53 6.91 -13.93
CA GLY A 109 -14.76 7.64 -14.06
C GLY A 109 -15.06 8.06 -15.51
N ALA A 110 -16.30 8.35 -15.79
CA ALA A 110 -16.79 8.64 -17.14
C ALA A 110 -17.84 9.75 -17.16
N LEU A 111 -18.31 10.09 -18.37
CA LEU A 111 -19.51 10.92 -18.56
C LEU A 111 -20.74 10.17 -18.01
N ASP A 112 -21.55 10.86 -17.20
CA ASP A 112 -22.86 10.38 -16.78
C ASP A 112 -23.82 10.46 -17.97
N ILE A 113 -23.93 9.36 -18.72
CA ILE A 113 -24.71 9.27 -19.93
C ILE A 113 -26.21 9.49 -19.64
N GLU A 114 -26.70 9.03 -18.50
CA GLU A 114 -28.10 9.18 -18.12
C GLU A 114 -28.45 10.64 -17.92
N ARG A 115 -27.66 11.41 -17.20
CA ARG A 115 -27.84 12.85 -17.03
C ARG A 115 -27.66 13.62 -18.32
N ALA A 116 -26.71 13.22 -19.15
CA ALA A 116 -26.50 13.85 -20.45
C ALA A 116 -27.71 13.67 -21.37
N LEU A 117 -28.32 12.50 -21.39
CA LEU A 117 -29.48 12.20 -22.23
C LEU A 117 -30.79 12.79 -21.69
N VAL A 118 -30.99 12.74 -20.35
CA VAL A 118 -32.27 13.20 -19.75
C VAL A 118 -32.29 14.70 -19.55
N ASN A 119 -31.19 15.28 -19.10
CA ASN A 119 -31.12 16.69 -18.68
C ASN A 119 -30.35 17.57 -19.67
N GLY A 120 -29.66 16.99 -20.67
CA GLY A 120 -28.78 17.74 -21.56
C GLY A 120 -27.53 18.29 -20.88
N GLU A 121 -27.25 17.87 -19.65
CA GLU A 121 -26.12 18.35 -18.84
C GLU A 121 -24.98 17.34 -18.84
N LYS A 122 -23.76 17.79 -19.18
CA LYS A 122 -22.55 16.97 -19.00
C LYS A 122 -22.24 16.88 -17.54
N ALA A 123 -22.38 15.71 -16.94
CA ALA A 123 -21.99 15.41 -15.57
C ALA A 123 -20.93 14.32 -15.54
N PHE A 124 -20.05 14.35 -14.55
CA PHE A 124 -19.03 13.32 -14.34
C PHE A 124 -19.53 12.30 -13.32
N GLN A 125 -19.43 11.02 -13.67
CA GLN A 125 -19.67 9.90 -12.78
C GLN A 125 -18.34 9.42 -12.21
N PRO A 126 -18.08 9.61 -10.89
CA PRO A 126 -16.84 9.18 -10.25
C PRO A 126 -16.64 7.67 -10.32
N GLY A 127 -15.42 7.23 -10.67
CA GLY A 127 -15.05 5.83 -10.75
C GLY A 127 -14.56 5.23 -9.41
N LEU A 128 -13.92 4.05 -9.49
CA LEU A 128 -13.40 3.33 -8.34
C LEU A 128 -12.25 4.09 -7.63
N LEU A 129 -11.45 4.87 -8.39
CA LEU A 129 -10.38 5.69 -7.82
C LEU A 129 -10.92 6.76 -6.86
N ALA A 130 -12.05 7.36 -7.19
CA ALA A 130 -12.73 8.31 -6.30
C ALA A 130 -13.21 7.64 -5.01
N GLN A 131 -13.76 6.42 -5.12
CA GLN A 131 -14.23 5.64 -3.97
C GLN A 131 -13.08 5.15 -3.08
N ALA A 132 -11.88 4.92 -3.65
CA ALA A 132 -10.70 4.48 -2.93
C ALA A 132 -9.96 5.63 -2.22
N ASN A 133 -10.31 6.89 -2.51
CA ASN A 133 -9.61 8.03 -1.93
C ASN A 133 -9.53 7.93 -0.41
N ARG A 134 -8.33 8.15 0.16
CA ARG A 134 -7.98 8.02 1.58
C ARG A 134 -8.15 6.59 2.15
N GLY A 135 -8.13 5.57 1.25
CA GLY A 135 -8.29 4.16 1.60
C GLY A 135 -7.34 3.23 0.86
N PHE A 136 -7.85 2.05 0.55
CA PHE A 136 -7.11 1.02 -0.18
C PHE A 136 -7.83 0.69 -1.48
N LEU A 137 -7.07 0.58 -2.56
CA LEU A 137 -7.52 -0.05 -3.80
C LEU A 137 -6.86 -1.42 -3.89
N TYR A 138 -7.67 -2.48 -3.84
CA TYR A 138 -7.20 -3.85 -3.93
C TYR A 138 -7.47 -4.44 -5.31
N VAL A 139 -6.44 -4.92 -5.93
CA VAL A 139 -6.47 -5.60 -7.23
C VAL A 139 -6.08 -7.06 -7.01
N ASP A 140 -7.05 -7.96 -7.11
CA ASP A 140 -6.75 -9.39 -7.08
C ASP A 140 -6.29 -9.85 -8.46
N GLU A 141 -5.21 -10.63 -8.50
CA GLU A 141 -4.59 -11.10 -9.74
C GLU A 141 -4.22 -9.95 -10.71
N VAL A 142 -3.45 -8.97 -10.19
CA VAL A 142 -3.03 -7.77 -10.94
C VAL A 142 -2.28 -8.10 -12.24
N ASN A 143 -1.66 -9.28 -12.31
CA ASN A 143 -0.98 -9.81 -13.49
C ASN A 143 -1.94 -10.16 -14.65
N LEU A 144 -3.24 -10.25 -14.39
CA LEU A 144 -4.27 -10.52 -15.40
C LEU A 144 -4.96 -9.24 -15.89
N LEU A 145 -4.66 -8.07 -15.31
CA LEU A 145 -5.15 -6.80 -15.81
C LEU A 145 -4.39 -6.37 -17.06
N GLU A 146 -5.07 -5.61 -17.89
CA GLU A 146 -4.45 -4.95 -19.04
C GLU A 146 -3.43 -3.91 -18.57
N ASP A 147 -2.25 -3.90 -19.18
CA ASP A 147 -1.12 -3.07 -18.78
C ASP A 147 -1.46 -1.58 -18.66
N HIS A 148 -2.28 -1.05 -19.58
CA HIS A 148 -2.68 0.37 -19.56
C HIS A 148 -3.53 0.72 -18.32
N ILE A 149 -4.31 -0.23 -17.81
CA ILE A 149 -5.07 -0.04 -16.56
C ILE A 149 -4.10 -0.03 -15.37
N VAL A 150 -3.16 -0.98 -15.33
CA VAL A 150 -2.15 -1.03 -14.25
C VAL A 150 -1.30 0.24 -14.25
N ASP A 151 -0.88 0.72 -15.42
CA ASP A 151 -0.15 1.98 -15.56
C ASP A 151 -0.94 3.17 -15.00
N ALA A 152 -2.21 3.31 -15.39
CA ALA A 152 -3.07 4.37 -14.89
C ALA A 152 -3.25 4.32 -13.37
N LEU A 153 -3.42 3.11 -12.79
CA LEU A 153 -3.52 2.93 -11.34
C LEU A 153 -2.25 3.37 -10.62
N LEU A 154 -1.08 3.01 -11.15
CA LEU A 154 0.21 3.33 -10.56
C LEU A 154 0.52 4.83 -10.66
N ASP A 155 0.15 5.48 -11.76
CA ASP A 155 0.31 6.92 -11.94
C ASP A 155 -0.55 7.71 -10.95
N VAL A 156 -1.82 7.33 -10.80
CA VAL A 156 -2.72 7.96 -9.83
C VAL A 156 -2.28 7.68 -8.39
N ALA A 157 -1.84 6.46 -8.08
CA ALA A 157 -1.32 6.14 -6.75
C ALA A 157 -0.07 6.97 -6.39
N ALA A 158 0.77 7.29 -7.38
CA ALA A 158 1.97 8.11 -7.18
C ALA A 158 1.65 9.61 -7.07
N SER A 159 0.73 10.13 -7.90
CA SER A 159 0.36 11.57 -7.92
C SER A 159 -0.64 11.94 -6.82
N GLY A 160 -1.47 11.00 -6.38
CA GLY A 160 -2.61 11.24 -5.47
C GLY A 160 -3.77 11.99 -6.10
N GLU A 161 -3.77 12.14 -7.43
CA GLU A 161 -4.78 12.86 -8.20
C GLU A 161 -5.19 12.07 -9.43
N ASN A 162 -6.49 12.05 -9.73
CA ASN A 162 -7.02 11.52 -10.97
C ASN A 162 -7.42 12.65 -11.90
N VAL A 163 -6.96 12.62 -13.15
CA VAL A 163 -7.26 13.60 -14.19
C VAL A 163 -7.94 12.87 -15.34
N VAL A 164 -9.17 13.26 -15.64
CA VAL A 164 -9.97 12.67 -16.72
C VAL A 164 -10.27 13.74 -17.76
N GLU A 165 -9.69 13.59 -18.94
CA GLU A 165 -9.91 14.50 -20.10
C GLU A 165 -10.46 13.70 -21.27
N ARG A 166 -11.79 13.58 -21.32
CA ARG A 166 -12.48 12.77 -22.34
C ARG A 166 -13.83 13.40 -22.70
N GLU A 167 -14.26 13.22 -23.93
CA GLU A 167 -15.59 13.61 -24.43
C GLU A 167 -15.98 15.07 -24.13
N GLY A 168 -14.97 15.95 -24.03
CA GLY A 168 -15.16 17.36 -23.68
C GLY A 168 -15.45 17.61 -22.21
N LEU A 169 -15.16 16.64 -21.34
CA LEU A 169 -15.02 16.79 -19.90
C LEU A 169 -13.55 16.93 -19.54
N SER A 170 -13.24 17.86 -18.65
CA SER A 170 -11.96 17.96 -17.96
C SER A 170 -12.25 17.98 -16.47
N VAL A 171 -12.02 16.86 -15.79
CA VAL A 171 -12.29 16.70 -14.37
C VAL A 171 -11.02 16.27 -13.66
N ARG A 172 -10.74 16.94 -12.55
CA ARG A 172 -9.62 16.63 -11.67
C ARG A 172 -10.18 16.40 -10.27
N HIS A 173 -9.77 15.31 -9.62
CA HIS A 173 -10.21 15.01 -8.26
C HIS A 173 -9.12 14.30 -7.46
N PRO A 174 -9.15 14.42 -6.11
CA PRO A 174 -8.21 13.70 -5.26
C PRO A 174 -8.46 12.19 -5.34
N ALA A 175 -7.39 11.42 -5.43
CA ALA A 175 -7.40 9.95 -5.45
C ALA A 175 -6.15 9.41 -4.75
N GLN A 176 -5.99 9.77 -3.49
CA GLN A 176 -4.88 9.32 -2.67
C GLN A 176 -5.24 8.02 -1.96
N PHE A 177 -4.69 6.91 -2.42
CA PHE A 177 -4.97 5.58 -1.87
C PHE A 177 -3.69 4.73 -1.81
N VAL A 178 -3.73 3.68 -0.99
CA VAL A 178 -2.71 2.63 -1.01
C VAL A 178 -3.14 1.59 -2.03
N LEU A 179 -2.37 1.47 -3.12
CA LEU A 179 -2.58 0.40 -4.10
C LEU A 179 -2.02 -0.91 -3.54
N VAL A 180 -2.84 -1.96 -3.54
CA VAL A 180 -2.38 -3.31 -3.20
C VAL A 180 -2.75 -4.24 -4.34
N GLY A 181 -1.74 -4.70 -5.07
CA GLY A 181 -1.89 -5.73 -6.11
C GLY A 181 -1.53 -7.10 -5.53
N SER A 182 -2.40 -8.10 -5.73
CA SER A 182 -2.01 -9.49 -5.51
C SER A 182 -1.78 -10.19 -6.84
N GLY A 183 -0.88 -11.18 -6.86
CA GLY A 183 -0.62 -11.99 -8.03
C GLY A 183 -0.15 -13.39 -7.65
N ASN A 184 -0.41 -14.34 -8.55
CA ASN A 184 0.21 -15.66 -8.51
C ASN A 184 1.21 -15.75 -9.67
N PRO A 185 2.53 -15.89 -9.40
CA PRO A 185 3.54 -15.99 -10.45
C PRO A 185 3.31 -17.15 -11.42
N GLU A 186 2.59 -18.22 -11.00
CA GLU A 186 2.27 -19.36 -11.86
C GLU A 186 1.23 -19.03 -12.95
N GLU A 187 0.42 -17.99 -12.74
CA GLU A 187 -0.65 -17.57 -13.67
C GLU A 187 -0.19 -16.49 -14.66
N GLY A 188 1.04 -16.06 -14.52
CA GLY A 188 1.66 -15.03 -15.36
C GLY A 188 2.43 -14.03 -14.52
N GLU A 189 3.42 -13.43 -15.13
CA GLU A 189 4.23 -12.42 -14.49
C GLU A 189 3.80 -11.02 -14.95
N LEU A 190 3.77 -10.11 -13.98
CA LEU A 190 3.64 -8.68 -14.27
C LEU A 190 4.90 -8.23 -15.03
N ARG A 191 4.75 -7.39 -16.06
CA ARG A 191 5.89 -6.84 -16.79
C ARG A 191 6.86 -6.13 -15.84
N PRO A 192 8.18 -6.28 -16.02
CA PRO A 192 9.19 -5.68 -15.13
C PRO A 192 9.00 -4.17 -14.92
N GLN A 193 8.61 -3.44 -15.99
CA GLN A 193 8.37 -2.00 -15.93
C GLN A 193 7.20 -1.63 -14.99
N LEU A 194 6.18 -2.49 -14.91
CA LEU A 194 5.05 -2.31 -14.00
C LEU A 194 5.41 -2.73 -12.58
N GLN A 195 6.18 -3.82 -12.43
CA GLN A 195 6.67 -4.25 -11.12
C GLN A 195 7.51 -3.18 -10.45
N ASP A 196 8.45 -2.54 -11.19
CA ASP A 196 9.31 -1.48 -10.67
C ASP A 196 8.53 -0.28 -10.12
N ARG A 197 7.32 -0.04 -10.61
CA ARG A 197 6.47 1.09 -10.16
C ARG A 197 5.80 0.85 -8.81
N PHE A 198 5.64 -0.42 -8.37
CA PHE A 198 5.22 -0.71 -7.00
C PHE A 198 6.33 -0.34 -6.02
N GLY A 199 5.96 0.28 -4.90
CA GLY A 199 6.91 0.65 -3.87
C GLY A 199 7.52 -0.54 -3.17
N LEU A 200 6.68 -1.48 -2.76
CA LEU A 200 7.05 -2.68 -2.01
C LEU A 200 6.58 -3.94 -2.73
N SER A 201 7.37 -5.00 -2.66
CA SER A 201 6.98 -6.34 -3.10
C SER A 201 7.28 -7.35 -2.02
N VAL A 202 6.35 -8.27 -1.77
CA VAL A 202 6.48 -9.34 -0.78
C VAL A 202 5.98 -10.66 -1.33
N ASP A 203 6.69 -11.74 -0.98
CA ASP A 203 6.29 -13.10 -1.32
C ASP A 203 5.58 -13.73 -0.14
N VAL A 204 4.38 -14.23 -0.39
CA VAL A 204 3.55 -14.91 0.61
C VAL A 204 3.49 -16.38 0.28
N ARG A 205 4.04 -17.19 1.16
CA ARG A 205 4.06 -18.64 1.02
C ARG A 205 3.16 -19.30 2.06
N THR A 206 2.62 -20.43 1.71
CA THR A 206 1.95 -21.28 2.68
C THR A 206 2.99 -21.78 3.70
N PRO A 207 2.75 -21.63 5.03
CA PRO A 207 3.69 -22.11 6.04
C PRO A 207 4.08 -23.57 5.81
N GLY A 208 5.37 -23.87 5.83
CA GLY A 208 5.91 -25.22 5.62
C GLY A 208 5.83 -26.10 6.87
N ASP A 209 5.74 -25.50 8.05
CA ASP A 209 5.76 -26.21 9.31
C ASP A 209 4.36 -26.53 9.86
N VAL A 210 4.20 -27.70 10.45
CA VAL A 210 2.93 -28.19 10.98
C VAL A 210 2.40 -27.35 12.15
N PRO A 211 3.21 -26.93 13.14
CA PRO A 211 2.75 -26.11 14.26
C PRO A 211 2.07 -24.82 13.81
N THR A 212 2.67 -24.07 12.88
CA THR A 212 2.09 -22.83 12.34
C THR A 212 0.77 -23.09 11.62
N ARG A 213 0.68 -24.17 10.82
CA ARG A 213 -0.58 -24.56 10.15
C ARG A 213 -1.69 -24.89 11.15
N VAL A 214 -1.37 -25.66 12.18
CA VAL A 214 -2.33 -26.01 13.25
C VAL A 214 -2.82 -24.76 13.97
N GLU A 215 -1.94 -23.79 14.24
CA GLU A 215 -2.35 -22.55 14.90
C GLU A 215 -3.26 -21.71 13.99
N ILE A 216 -2.98 -21.63 12.67
CA ILE A 216 -3.85 -20.95 11.70
C ILE A 216 -5.25 -21.58 11.70
N ILE A 217 -5.34 -22.92 11.63
CA ILE A 217 -6.62 -23.65 11.63
C ILE A 217 -7.38 -23.37 12.94
N ARG A 218 -6.73 -23.51 14.09
CA ARG A 218 -7.31 -23.27 15.42
C ARG A 218 -7.87 -21.86 15.56
N LEU A 219 -7.11 -20.85 15.13
CA LEU A 219 -7.54 -19.47 15.21
C LEU A 219 -8.70 -19.19 14.25
N ARG A 220 -8.69 -19.83 13.08
CA ARG A 220 -9.77 -19.69 12.11
C ARG A 220 -11.07 -20.31 12.62
N GLU A 221 -11.03 -21.54 13.15
CA GLU A 221 -12.18 -22.20 13.76
C GLU A 221 -12.74 -21.39 14.95
N ALA A 222 -11.86 -20.88 15.81
CA ALA A 222 -12.27 -20.03 16.93
C ALA A 222 -12.99 -18.76 16.47
N PHE A 223 -12.51 -18.12 15.37
CA PHE A 223 -13.16 -16.96 14.79
C PHE A 223 -14.52 -17.31 14.17
N ASP A 224 -14.62 -18.41 13.45
CA ASP A 224 -15.88 -18.82 12.79
C ASP A 224 -16.93 -19.28 13.81
N HIS A 225 -16.51 -19.83 14.96
CA HIS A 225 -17.40 -20.23 16.05
C HIS A 225 -18.03 -19.02 16.76
N ASP A 226 -17.22 -18.03 17.18
CA ASP A 226 -17.72 -16.78 17.79
C ASP A 226 -16.83 -15.60 17.42
N ARG A 227 -17.25 -14.89 16.37
CA ARG A 227 -16.53 -13.73 15.83
C ARG A 227 -16.45 -12.58 16.86
N THR A 228 -17.46 -12.42 17.69
CA THR A 228 -17.53 -11.33 18.68
C THR A 228 -16.57 -11.55 19.82
N ALA A 229 -16.61 -12.74 20.45
CA ALA A 229 -15.69 -13.11 21.51
C ALA A 229 -14.24 -13.12 21.02
N PHE A 230 -14.01 -13.67 19.81
CA PHE A 230 -12.69 -13.68 19.20
C PHE A 230 -12.11 -12.28 19.03
N ARG A 231 -12.87 -11.32 18.47
CA ARG A 231 -12.44 -9.92 18.36
C ARG A 231 -12.16 -9.29 19.72
N LYS A 232 -12.99 -9.55 20.72
CA LYS A 232 -12.78 -9.03 22.09
C LYS A 232 -11.45 -9.51 22.66
N LYS A 233 -11.07 -10.77 22.43
CA LYS A 233 -9.77 -11.35 22.84
C LYS A 233 -8.59 -10.58 22.23
N TRP A 234 -8.69 -10.16 20.98
CA TRP A 234 -7.61 -9.47 20.25
C TRP A 234 -7.67 -7.95 20.34
N ALA A 235 -8.73 -7.37 20.89
CA ALA A 235 -9.01 -5.93 20.92
C ALA A 235 -7.84 -5.09 21.49
N ARG A 236 -7.16 -5.57 22.53
CA ARG A 236 -6.02 -4.86 23.15
C ARG A 236 -4.83 -4.76 22.18
N LYS A 237 -4.49 -5.84 21.47
CA LYS A 237 -3.41 -5.85 20.48
C LYS A 237 -3.74 -4.98 19.27
N GLU A 238 -4.99 -5.05 18.79
CA GLU A 238 -5.51 -4.20 17.71
C GLU A 238 -5.41 -2.72 18.06
N SER A 239 -5.87 -2.34 19.26
CA SER A 239 -5.83 -0.96 19.72
C SER A 239 -4.39 -0.45 19.90
N ALA A 240 -3.48 -1.29 20.38
CA ALA A 240 -2.08 -0.93 20.51
C ALA A 240 -1.41 -0.68 19.14
N LEU A 241 -1.65 -1.57 18.14
CA LEU A 241 -1.12 -1.40 16.80
C LEU A 241 -1.74 -0.18 16.09
N ARG A 242 -3.06 0.02 16.22
CA ARG A 242 -3.74 1.21 15.70
C ARG A 242 -3.09 2.49 16.21
N ARG A 243 -2.86 2.59 17.53
CA ARG A 243 -2.19 3.75 18.12
C ARG A 243 -0.79 3.95 17.57
N LYS A 244 -0.01 2.88 17.43
CA LYS A 244 1.33 2.96 16.83
C LYS A 244 1.31 3.52 15.41
N ILE A 245 0.39 3.04 14.57
CA ILE A 245 0.25 3.54 13.19
C ILE A 245 -0.16 5.01 13.18
N GLN A 246 -1.10 5.41 14.06
CA GLN A 246 -1.52 6.82 14.14
C GLN A 246 -0.35 7.73 14.53
N VAL A 247 0.35 7.40 15.61
CA VAL A 247 1.51 8.18 16.06
C VAL A 247 2.60 8.22 14.98
N ALA A 248 2.84 7.10 14.30
CA ALA A 248 3.81 7.04 13.22
C ALA A 248 3.45 7.97 12.05
N ARG A 249 2.17 8.06 11.69
CA ARG A 249 1.69 9.01 10.66
C ARG A 249 1.91 10.46 11.09
N ASP A 250 1.55 10.78 12.33
CA ASP A 250 1.62 12.14 12.85
C ASP A 250 3.07 12.64 13.00
N GLN A 251 4.02 11.71 13.21
CA GLN A 251 5.45 12.01 13.41
C GLN A 251 6.33 11.71 12.20
N LEU A 252 5.77 11.26 11.08
CA LEU A 252 6.54 10.80 9.93
C LEU A 252 7.49 11.87 9.37
N ASP A 253 7.02 13.11 9.31
CA ASP A 253 7.80 14.23 8.77
C ASP A 253 8.89 14.71 9.73
N ASP A 254 8.77 14.39 11.02
CA ASP A 254 9.75 14.75 12.06
C ASP A 254 10.89 13.71 12.17
N VAL A 255 10.78 12.55 11.50
CA VAL A 255 11.82 11.51 11.53
C VAL A 255 13.01 11.92 10.68
N ASP A 256 14.15 12.11 11.35
CA ASP A 256 15.42 12.47 10.69
C ASP A 256 15.95 11.35 9.79
N THR A 257 16.64 11.76 8.71
CA THR A 257 17.25 10.84 7.75
C THR A 257 18.74 11.17 7.63
N PRO A 258 19.61 10.54 8.43
CA PRO A 258 21.05 10.82 8.45
C PRO A 258 21.71 10.59 7.09
N ALA A 259 22.76 11.39 6.77
CA ALA A 259 23.48 11.29 5.49
C ALA A 259 24.04 9.87 5.24
N VAL A 260 24.53 9.19 6.28
CA VAL A 260 25.04 7.81 6.20
C VAL A 260 23.96 6.83 5.67
N LEU A 261 22.70 7.07 5.98
CA LEU A 261 21.59 6.23 5.50
C LEU A 261 21.34 6.45 4.00
N LEU A 262 21.44 7.70 3.53
CA LEU A 262 21.32 8.04 2.11
C LEU A 262 22.46 7.42 1.30
N GLU A 263 23.69 7.55 1.78
CA GLU A 263 24.88 6.96 1.16
C GLU A 263 24.79 5.43 1.09
N THR A 264 24.35 4.78 2.17
CA THR A 264 24.21 3.32 2.21
C THR A 264 23.08 2.85 1.28
N ALA A 265 21.97 3.58 1.19
CA ALA A 265 20.90 3.27 0.25
C ALA A 265 21.40 3.35 -1.19
N ALA A 266 22.16 4.40 -1.55
CA ALA A 266 22.76 4.54 -2.87
C ALA A 266 23.77 3.42 -3.18
N LYS A 267 24.69 3.12 -2.24
CA LYS A 267 25.66 2.00 -2.39
C LYS A 267 24.96 0.68 -2.63
N LEU A 268 23.87 0.39 -1.87
CA LEU A 268 23.12 -0.85 -2.00
C LEU A 268 22.43 -0.96 -3.36
N CYS A 269 21.79 0.11 -3.83
CA CYS A 269 21.13 0.13 -5.14
C CYS A 269 22.13 0.00 -6.30
N LEU A 270 23.28 0.68 -6.21
CA LEU A 270 24.37 0.55 -7.19
C LEU A 270 24.93 -0.88 -7.25
N ALA A 271 25.20 -1.49 -6.08
CA ALA A 271 25.72 -2.86 -6.00
C ALA A 271 24.73 -3.90 -6.55
N LEU A 272 23.43 -3.65 -6.41
CA LEU A 272 22.36 -4.50 -6.93
C LEU A 272 22.02 -4.22 -8.40
N GLY A 273 22.52 -3.13 -9.00
CA GLY A 273 22.26 -2.74 -10.38
C GLY A 273 20.81 -2.34 -10.65
N THR A 274 20.17 -1.65 -9.70
CA THR A 274 18.80 -1.14 -9.89
C THR A 274 18.77 0.01 -10.88
N ASP A 275 17.68 0.14 -11.64
CA ASP A 275 17.51 1.22 -12.61
C ASP A 275 16.93 2.49 -11.97
N GLY A 276 17.46 3.65 -12.33
CA GLY A 276 16.99 4.95 -11.86
C GLY A 276 17.18 5.17 -10.35
N LEU A 277 16.47 6.12 -9.77
CA LEU A 277 16.56 6.50 -8.35
C LEU A 277 15.33 6.08 -7.52
N ARG A 278 14.39 5.35 -8.14
CA ARG A 278 13.16 4.94 -7.44
C ARG A 278 13.45 3.98 -6.30
N GLY A 279 14.44 3.09 -6.47
CA GLY A 279 14.88 2.14 -5.46
C GLY A 279 15.34 2.85 -4.19
N GLU A 280 16.28 3.80 -4.32
CA GLU A 280 16.83 4.58 -3.21
C GLU A 280 15.76 5.40 -2.50
N LEU A 281 14.95 6.15 -3.26
CA LEU A 281 13.90 7.00 -2.70
C LEU A 281 12.88 6.17 -1.91
N THR A 282 12.44 5.03 -2.47
CA THR A 282 11.48 4.14 -1.80
C THR A 282 12.10 3.50 -0.56
N LEU A 283 13.37 3.10 -0.64
CA LEU A 283 14.09 2.47 0.46
C LEU A 283 14.23 3.43 1.65
N VAL A 284 14.64 4.67 1.39
CA VAL A 284 14.76 5.72 2.42
C VAL A 284 13.41 6.05 3.03
N ARG A 285 12.35 6.23 2.22
CA ARG A 285 10.98 6.45 2.71
C ARG A 285 10.49 5.31 3.58
N SER A 286 10.69 4.07 3.14
CA SER A 286 10.25 2.88 3.88
C SER A 286 11.02 2.72 5.20
N ALA A 287 12.32 3.01 5.23
CA ALA A 287 13.12 3.01 6.45
C ALA A 287 12.65 4.09 7.44
N ARG A 288 12.32 5.29 6.95
CA ARG A 288 11.76 6.38 7.75
C ARG A 288 10.41 6.02 8.33
N ALA A 289 9.50 5.44 7.52
CA ALA A 289 8.19 4.98 7.97
C ALA A 289 8.30 3.85 9.02
N LEU A 290 9.28 2.94 8.88
CA LEU A 290 9.54 1.91 9.87
C LEU A 290 10.07 2.51 11.18
N ALA A 291 10.98 3.49 11.12
CA ALA A 291 11.48 4.20 12.28
C ALA A 291 10.36 4.91 13.04
N ALA A 292 9.47 5.63 12.31
CA ALA A 292 8.26 6.23 12.89
C ALA A 292 7.38 5.20 13.59
N LEU A 293 7.13 4.05 12.96
CA LEU A 293 6.32 2.96 13.53
C LEU A 293 6.96 2.37 14.80
N GLU A 294 8.29 2.36 14.89
CA GLU A 294 9.04 1.95 16.09
C GLU A 294 9.17 3.08 17.12
N GLY A 295 8.64 4.28 16.86
CA GLY A 295 8.69 5.45 17.75
C GLY A 295 10.10 6.03 17.86
N LYS A 296 10.88 5.98 16.78
CA LYS A 296 12.23 6.54 16.71
C LYS A 296 12.21 7.91 16.03
N SER A 297 13.03 8.82 16.51
CA SER A 297 13.21 10.16 15.95
C SER A 297 14.14 10.21 14.73
N ALA A 298 14.86 9.13 14.42
CA ALA A 298 15.73 9.03 13.26
C ALA A 298 15.70 7.63 12.65
N ALA A 299 15.75 7.55 11.33
CA ALA A 299 15.94 6.30 10.61
C ALA A 299 17.40 5.83 10.76
N THR A 300 17.60 4.52 10.86
CA THR A 300 18.91 3.90 11.06
C THR A 300 19.19 2.85 9.99
N LEU A 301 20.43 2.42 9.86
CA LEU A 301 20.83 1.34 8.97
C LEU A 301 20.05 0.03 9.24
N LYS A 302 19.63 -0.20 10.49
CA LYS A 302 18.78 -1.36 10.84
C LYS A 302 17.43 -1.29 10.14
N HIS A 303 16.80 -0.09 10.10
CA HIS A 303 15.52 0.11 9.40
C HIS A 303 15.68 -0.06 7.89
N LEU A 304 16.78 0.48 7.33
CA LEU A 304 17.10 0.33 5.92
C LEU A 304 17.29 -1.14 5.54
N ARG A 305 18.10 -1.87 6.32
CA ARG A 305 18.31 -3.32 6.13
C ARG A 305 17.01 -4.11 6.19
N ALA A 306 16.11 -3.78 7.14
CA ALA A 306 14.85 -4.48 7.32
C ALA A 306 13.87 -4.27 6.14
N MET A 307 13.96 -3.14 5.44
CA MET A 307 13.08 -2.81 4.32
C MET A 307 13.67 -3.17 2.96
N ALA A 308 14.98 -3.31 2.84
CA ALA A 308 15.67 -3.54 1.58
C ALA A 308 15.14 -4.75 0.77
N PRO A 309 14.86 -5.94 1.35
CA PRO A 309 14.29 -7.04 0.59
C PRO A 309 12.95 -6.69 -0.07
N SER A 310 12.02 -6.07 0.69
CA SER A 310 10.70 -5.71 0.15
C SER A 310 10.74 -4.59 -0.87
N VAL A 311 11.74 -3.70 -0.82
CA VAL A 311 11.88 -2.59 -1.77
C VAL A 311 12.63 -3.00 -3.03
N LEU A 312 13.63 -3.88 -2.95
CA LEU A 312 14.60 -4.08 -4.02
C LEU A 312 14.42 -5.38 -4.80
N ARG A 313 13.80 -6.44 -4.22
CA ARG A 313 13.69 -7.76 -4.87
C ARG A 313 13.10 -7.72 -6.28
N HIS A 314 12.10 -6.89 -6.51
CA HIS A 314 11.38 -6.78 -7.79
C HIS A 314 12.00 -5.77 -8.76
N ARG A 315 13.07 -5.08 -8.35
CA ARG A 315 13.81 -4.08 -9.14
C ARG A 315 15.14 -4.59 -9.68
N LEU A 316 15.51 -5.82 -9.33
CA LEU A 316 16.76 -6.40 -9.81
C LEU A 316 16.64 -6.75 -11.29
N ARG A 317 17.67 -6.42 -12.07
CA ARG A 317 17.80 -6.95 -13.43
C ARG A 317 17.94 -8.47 -13.36
N ARG A 318 17.14 -9.17 -14.17
CA ARG A 318 17.33 -10.61 -14.36
C ARG A 318 18.67 -10.83 -15.05
N ASP A 319 19.57 -11.51 -14.39
CA ASP A 319 20.78 -12.05 -15.01
C ASP A 319 20.46 -13.49 -15.47
N PRO A 320 20.45 -13.76 -16.79
CA PRO A 320 20.16 -15.09 -17.28
C PRO A 320 21.17 -16.17 -16.85
N LEU A 321 22.34 -15.73 -16.39
CA LEU A 321 23.43 -16.61 -15.93
C LEU A 321 23.44 -16.81 -14.42
N ASP A 322 22.67 -16.04 -13.65
CA ASP A 322 22.59 -16.16 -12.21
C ASP A 322 21.32 -16.93 -11.81
N GLU A 323 21.48 -18.19 -11.45
CA GLU A 323 20.38 -19.06 -10.97
C GLU A 323 19.89 -18.70 -9.57
N SER A 324 20.56 -17.77 -8.88
CA SER A 324 20.13 -17.34 -7.53
C SER A 324 18.87 -16.49 -7.58
N SER A 325 17.95 -16.74 -6.64
CA SER A 325 16.75 -15.93 -6.52
C SER A 325 17.08 -14.47 -6.18
N ALA A 326 16.21 -13.52 -6.56
CA ALA A 326 16.38 -12.11 -6.24
C ALA A 326 16.56 -11.87 -4.73
N ASP A 327 15.89 -12.66 -3.89
CA ASP A 327 16.02 -12.58 -2.43
C ASP A 327 17.44 -12.92 -1.97
N ILE A 328 18.01 -14.00 -2.47
CA ILE A 328 19.38 -14.43 -2.11
C ILE A 328 20.40 -13.36 -2.53
N ARG A 329 20.22 -12.76 -3.72
CA ARG A 329 21.10 -11.68 -4.20
C ARG A 329 21.02 -10.45 -3.29
N VAL A 330 19.80 -10.02 -2.93
CA VAL A 330 19.61 -8.88 -2.02
C VAL A 330 20.22 -9.16 -0.66
N GLU A 331 19.96 -10.34 -0.08
CA GLU A 331 20.49 -10.71 1.24
C GLU A 331 22.03 -10.80 1.25
N ARG A 332 22.63 -11.32 0.17
CA ARG A 332 24.10 -11.40 0.04
C ARG A 332 24.73 -10.00 0.03
N VAL A 333 24.23 -9.10 -0.83
CA VAL A 333 24.78 -7.73 -0.92
C VAL A 333 24.53 -6.95 0.37
N ILE A 334 23.37 -7.15 1.02
CA ILE A 334 23.12 -6.60 2.35
C ILE A 334 24.16 -7.11 3.36
N ALA A 335 24.44 -8.42 3.38
CA ALA A 335 25.41 -8.99 4.31
C ALA A 335 26.82 -8.42 4.09
N GLU A 336 27.25 -8.28 2.85
CA GLU A 336 28.55 -7.73 2.48
C GLU A 336 28.69 -6.26 2.93
N LEU A 337 27.77 -5.39 2.52
CA LEU A 337 27.83 -3.96 2.83
C LEU A 337 27.69 -3.65 4.33
N PHE A 338 26.88 -4.42 5.07
CA PHE A 338 26.71 -4.19 6.50
C PHE A 338 27.81 -4.83 7.35
N GLN A 339 28.59 -5.80 6.82
CA GLN A 339 29.81 -6.29 7.46
C GLN A 339 30.97 -5.30 7.31
N GLU A 340 31.12 -4.67 6.15
CA GLU A 340 32.13 -3.61 5.94
C GLU A 340 31.89 -2.41 6.87
N SER A 341 30.64 -2.00 7.08
CA SER A 341 30.28 -0.88 7.97
C SER A 341 30.63 -1.12 9.44
N VAL A 342 30.73 -2.39 9.88
CA VAL A 342 31.16 -2.74 11.25
C VAL A 342 32.68 -2.65 11.39
N ASN A 343 33.42 -2.90 10.32
CA ASN A 343 34.88 -2.85 10.31
C ASN A 343 35.44 -1.43 10.17
N ASP A 344 34.76 -0.53 9.45
CA ASP A 344 35.17 0.87 9.27
C ASP A 344 34.88 1.78 10.49
N GLY A 345 33.99 1.36 11.39
CA GLY A 345 33.65 2.09 12.63
C GLY A 345 34.58 1.83 13.82
N GLY A 346 35.62 1.04 13.65
CA GLY A 346 36.54 0.58 14.69
C GLY A 346 37.95 1.19 14.65
N ASN A 347 38.19 2.26 13.90
CA ASN A 347 39.50 2.98 13.88
C ASN A 347 39.34 4.40 14.39
#